data_8fa12a3de00d842aa9fe97632c0e2ecb
#
_entry.id   8fa12a3de00d842aa9fe97632c0e2ecb
#
_cell.length_a   1.000
_cell.length_b   1.000
_cell.length_c   1.000
_cell.angle_alpha   90.00
_cell.angle_beta   90.00
_cell.angle_gamma   90.00
#
_symmetry.space_group_name_H-M   'P 1'
#
loop_
_entity.id
_entity.type
_entity.pdbx_description
1 polymer ?
#
loop_
_entity_poly.entity_id
_entity_poly.type
_entity_poly.pdbx_seq_one_letter_code
_entity_poly.pdbx_strand_id
1 'polypeptide(L)'
;MRVRVRGPTGQNTITFDQAATVADFNQLLKDNTGLTAFEIKYGYPNLQPLRLEDYDPAQKIADIGVNLNGEQLIVSSKQPTESTVSQQQQPAPSQARATPQEQQQTQPPSRLTPEEDTEPPEVPSAEHGGTVVLRIMPDDNSCLFRAVGGAIMGGMDTMTELRSIVAQTIQAQPDVYSDVVLEKKRDDYCRWIQSENSWGGGIELSILSKHFGVEICSIDVQTLRVDHFNEGQPTRCFVVYSGIHYDMIALSPSDPPFTHANAPPDFDTTIFDAADPVIVEKALELCRTLQQRHYYTNTASFRLRCNVCGGMFVGEKGATEHASKTGHYDFGEAS
;
A
#
# COMPACT_ATOMS: atom_id res chain seq x y z
N MET A 1 -3.92 -16.52 24.48
CA MET A 1 -4.02 -15.38 23.58
C MET A 1 -3.05 -15.58 22.40
N ARG A 2 -3.41 -15.08 21.25
CA ARG A 2 -2.58 -15.15 20.03
C ARG A 2 -2.35 -13.75 19.50
N VAL A 3 -1.11 -13.41 19.16
CA VAL A 3 -0.77 -12.10 18.59
C VAL A 3 0.22 -12.31 17.45
N ARG A 4 0.07 -11.57 16.37
CA ARG A 4 1.07 -11.51 15.31
C ARG A 4 2.08 -10.43 15.63
N VAL A 5 3.34 -10.77 15.54
CA VAL A 5 4.43 -9.83 15.77
C VAL A 5 5.21 -9.68 14.48
N ARG A 6 5.29 -8.47 14.00
CA ARG A 6 6.12 -8.08 12.88
C ARG A 6 7.33 -7.32 13.39
N GLY A 7 8.50 -7.90 13.24
CA GLY A 7 9.78 -7.31 13.59
C GLY A 7 10.72 -7.21 12.39
N PRO A 8 11.96 -6.72 12.59
CA PRO A 8 12.96 -6.62 11.53
C PRO A 8 13.35 -7.95 10.89
N THR A 9 13.16 -9.06 11.63
CA THR A 9 13.48 -10.42 11.18
C THR A 9 12.31 -11.13 10.48
N GLY A 10 11.19 -10.44 10.25
CA GLY A 10 9.99 -10.97 9.61
C GLY A 10 8.77 -11.00 10.52
N GLN A 11 7.74 -11.73 10.09
CA GLN A 11 6.46 -11.85 10.78
C GLN A 11 6.36 -13.21 11.47
N ASN A 12 6.05 -13.21 12.77
CA ASN A 12 5.85 -14.41 13.59
C ASN A 12 4.53 -14.33 14.35
N THR A 13 3.93 -15.50 14.64
CA THR A 13 2.76 -15.58 15.53
C THR A 13 3.21 -16.06 16.90
N ILE A 14 2.99 -15.23 17.91
CA ILE A 14 3.27 -15.57 19.31
C ILE A 14 1.98 -16.03 19.97
N THR A 15 2.04 -17.17 20.66
CA THR A 15 0.96 -17.66 21.50
C THR A 15 1.42 -17.63 22.97
N PHE A 16 0.60 -17.03 23.82
CA PHE A 16 0.90 -16.93 25.26
C PHE A 16 -0.35 -17.14 26.11
N ASP A 17 -0.16 -17.50 27.38
CA ASP A 17 -1.25 -17.74 28.32
C ASP A 17 -1.96 -16.41 28.69
N GLN A 18 -3.25 -16.46 28.99
CA GLN A 18 -3.99 -15.31 29.54
C GLN A 18 -3.47 -14.83 30.88
N ALA A 19 -2.78 -15.72 31.61
CA ALA A 19 -2.14 -15.40 32.88
C ALA A 19 -0.73 -14.78 32.73
N ALA A 20 -0.19 -14.71 31.50
CA ALA A 20 1.13 -14.13 31.23
C ALA A 20 1.19 -12.66 31.67
N THR A 21 2.31 -12.30 32.30
CA THR A 21 2.55 -10.93 32.76
C THR A 21 3.09 -10.03 31.63
N VAL A 22 3.08 -8.73 31.85
CA VAL A 22 3.72 -7.74 30.96
C VAL A 22 5.22 -8.06 30.77
N ALA A 23 5.91 -8.52 31.84
CA ALA A 23 7.30 -8.93 31.77
C ALA A 23 7.50 -10.17 30.88
N ASP A 24 6.64 -11.19 31.00
CA ASP A 24 6.69 -12.40 30.18
C ASP A 24 6.46 -12.07 28.71
N PHE A 25 5.49 -11.20 28.43
CA PHE A 25 5.18 -10.76 27.07
C PHE A 25 6.34 -9.95 26.47
N ASN A 26 6.94 -9.04 27.23
CA ASN A 26 8.11 -8.29 26.80
C ASN A 26 9.30 -9.22 26.45
N GLN A 27 9.51 -10.27 27.26
CA GLN A 27 10.57 -11.27 26.98
C GLN A 27 10.26 -12.07 25.71
N LEU A 28 9.02 -12.50 25.51
CA LEU A 28 8.58 -13.18 24.28
C LEU A 28 8.81 -12.34 23.02
N LEU A 29 8.56 -11.02 23.11
CA LEU A 29 8.84 -10.11 22.00
C LEU A 29 10.33 -10.01 21.70
N LYS A 30 11.18 -9.90 22.73
CA LYS A 30 12.66 -9.91 22.57
C LYS A 30 13.16 -11.18 21.90
N ASP A 31 12.69 -12.32 22.36
CA ASP A 31 13.10 -13.64 21.84
C ASP A 31 12.66 -13.84 20.38
N ASN A 32 11.49 -13.31 20.00
CA ASN A 32 10.97 -13.44 18.64
C ASN A 32 11.54 -12.42 17.64
N THR A 33 11.88 -11.21 18.09
CA THR A 33 12.35 -10.14 17.21
C THR A 33 13.86 -9.95 17.21
N GLY A 34 14.55 -10.53 18.22
CA GLY A 34 16.00 -10.34 18.44
C GLY A 34 16.36 -8.92 18.91
N LEU A 35 15.38 -8.07 19.22
CA LEU A 35 15.61 -6.70 19.66
C LEU A 35 15.68 -6.61 21.17
N THR A 36 16.68 -5.90 21.69
CA THR A 36 16.83 -5.62 23.12
C THR A 36 16.07 -4.37 23.57
N ALA A 37 15.91 -3.40 22.67
CA ALA A 37 15.14 -2.18 22.88
C ALA A 37 14.28 -1.90 21.64
N PHE A 38 12.97 -1.75 21.83
CA PHE A 38 12.02 -1.61 20.73
C PHE A 38 10.80 -0.76 21.11
N GLU A 39 10.13 -0.28 20.09
CA GLU A 39 8.80 0.34 20.17
C GLU A 39 7.77 -0.63 19.59
N ILE A 40 6.57 -0.64 20.19
CA ILE A 40 5.45 -1.46 19.75
C ILE A 40 4.34 -0.54 19.30
N LYS A 41 3.74 -0.86 18.14
CA LYS A 41 2.50 -0.23 17.66
C LYS A 41 1.45 -1.30 17.40
N TYR A 42 0.18 -0.98 17.68
CA TYR A 42 -0.97 -1.86 17.50
C TYR A 42 -2.19 -1.08 16.95
N GLY A 43 -3.27 -1.78 16.57
CA GLY A 43 -4.53 -1.15 16.16
C GLY A 43 -4.52 -0.63 14.73
N TYR A 44 -4.29 -1.53 13.77
CA TYR A 44 -4.44 -1.21 12.34
C TYR A 44 -5.91 -0.85 12.01
N PRO A 45 -6.21 0.17 11.14
CA PRO A 45 -5.27 1.01 10.39
C PRO A 45 -4.68 2.20 11.17
N ASN A 46 -5.22 2.54 12.32
CA ASN A 46 -4.77 3.66 13.14
C ASN A 46 -3.77 3.19 14.20
N LEU A 47 -2.53 2.98 13.79
CA LEU A 47 -1.48 2.47 14.67
C LEU A 47 -1.26 3.37 15.89
N GLN A 48 -1.49 2.81 17.08
CA GLN A 48 -1.24 3.47 18.36
C GLN A 48 -0.01 2.86 19.03
N PRO A 49 0.81 3.67 19.71
CA PRO A 49 1.95 3.15 20.44
C PRO A 49 1.50 2.36 21.67
N LEU A 50 2.01 1.15 21.84
CA LEU A 50 1.88 0.36 23.05
C LEU A 50 3.19 0.44 23.83
N ARG A 51 3.18 1.18 24.94
CA ARG A 51 4.36 1.35 25.79
C ARG A 51 4.25 0.40 26.97
N LEU A 52 4.95 -0.74 26.91
CA LEU A 52 4.94 -1.71 28.00
C LEU A 52 5.58 -1.15 29.28
N GLU A 53 6.42 -0.13 29.15
CA GLU A 53 7.05 0.60 30.26
C GLU A 53 6.04 1.39 31.14
N ASP A 54 4.84 1.66 30.63
CA ASP A 54 3.80 2.39 31.36
C ASP A 54 2.98 1.46 32.29
N TYR A 55 3.21 0.14 32.25
CA TYR A 55 2.48 -0.87 33.01
C TYR A 55 3.40 -1.56 34.03
N ASP A 56 2.79 -2.06 35.11
CA ASP A 56 3.52 -2.87 36.10
C ASP A 56 3.99 -4.18 35.43
N PRO A 57 5.31 -4.53 35.48
CA PRO A 57 5.82 -5.76 34.92
C PRO A 57 5.13 -7.05 35.44
N ALA A 58 4.59 -7.03 36.65
CA ALA A 58 3.86 -8.14 37.25
C ALA A 58 2.35 -8.16 36.90
N GLN A 59 1.84 -7.09 36.27
CA GLN A 59 0.46 -7.02 35.80
C GLN A 59 0.22 -8.04 34.68
N LYS A 60 -0.96 -8.66 34.65
CA LYS A 60 -1.33 -9.55 33.54
C LYS A 60 -1.50 -8.75 32.25
N ILE A 61 -0.99 -9.28 31.16
CA ILE A 61 -1.10 -8.65 29.86
C ILE A 61 -2.58 -8.53 29.39
N ALA A 62 -3.46 -9.39 29.88
CA ALA A 62 -4.89 -9.31 29.62
C ALA A 62 -5.58 -8.11 30.29
N ASP A 63 -4.98 -7.53 31.33
CA ASP A 63 -5.57 -6.48 32.17
C ASP A 63 -5.01 -5.07 31.85
N ILE A 64 -4.20 -4.92 30.77
CA ILE A 64 -3.65 -3.62 30.35
C ILE A 64 -4.66 -2.70 29.67
N GLY A 65 -5.91 -3.14 29.50
CA GLY A 65 -6.96 -2.36 28.84
C GLY A 65 -6.93 -2.39 27.31
N VAL A 66 -5.99 -3.14 26.71
CA VAL A 66 -5.87 -3.34 25.27
C VAL A 66 -6.13 -4.80 24.95
N ASN A 67 -7.05 -5.07 24.02
CA ASN A 67 -7.31 -6.44 23.58
C ASN A 67 -6.27 -6.83 22.52
N LEU A 68 -5.25 -7.57 22.93
CA LEU A 68 -4.18 -8.02 22.04
C LEU A 68 -4.50 -9.35 21.33
N ASN A 69 -5.60 -10.02 21.66
CA ASN A 69 -5.92 -11.31 21.06
C ASN A 69 -6.38 -11.15 19.61
N GLY A 70 -5.61 -11.72 18.69
CA GLY A 70 -5.82 -11.57 17.25
C GLY A 70 -5.19 -10.31 16.64
N GLU A 71 -4.62 -9.41 17.45
CA GLU A 71 -3.99 -8.18 16.99
C GLU A 71 -2.65 -8.42 16.29
N GLN A 72 -2.33 -7.48 15.41
CA GLN A 72 -1.00 -7.38 14.80
C GLN A 72 -0.20 -6.29 15.49
N LEU A 73 0.98 -6.67 15.99
CA LEU A 73 1.95 -5.76 16.59
C LEU A 73 3.07 -5.49 15.60
N ILE A 74 3.42 -4.22 15.44
CA ILE A 74 4.63 -3.81 14.74
C ILE A 74 5.67 -3.48 15.79
N VAL A 75 6.82 -4.18 15.72
CA VAL A 75 7.93 -4.01 16.65
C VAL A 75 9.14 -3.49 15.87
N SER A 76 9.57 -2.28 16.18
CA SER A 76 10.72 -1.61 15.55
C SER A 76 11.80 -1.28 16.57
N SER A 77 13.07 -1.24 16.16
CA SER A 77 14.17 -0.89 17.06
C SER A 77 14.05 0.55 17.55
N LYS A 78 14.19 0.75 18.85
CA LYS A 78 14.28 2.08 19.46
C LYS A 78 15.70 2.61 19.24
N GLN A 79 15.87 3.63 18.38
CA GLN A 79 17.16 4.32 18.27
C GLN A 79 17.39 5.15 19.52
N PRO A 80 18.60 5.16 20.11
CA PRO A 80 18.90 6.03 21.24
C PRO A 80 18.90 7.48 20.77
N THR A 81 17.97 8.28 21.26
CA THR A 81 18.06 9.73 21.19
C THR A 81 19.12 10.18 22.16
N GLU A 82 20.30 10.52 21.68
CA GLU A 82 21.30 11.23 22.46
C GLU A 82 20.77 12.64 22.80
N SER A 83 20.44 12.80 24.07
CA SER A 83 20.17 14.09 24.67
C SER A 83 21.47 14.81 24.90
N THR A 84 21.78 15.87 24.15
CA THR A 84 22.83 16.80 24.50
C THR A 84 22.20 18.08 25.05
N VAL A 85 22.35 18.23 26.34
CA VAL A 85 22.08 19.46 27.11
C VAL A 85 23.31 20.38 27.00
N SER A 86 23.10 21.66 26.68
CA SER A 86 23.85 22.83 27.25
C SER A 86 23.41 24.11 26.53
N GLN A 87 22.65 24.94 27.16
CA GLN A 87 22.96 26.13 27.96
C GLN A 87 23.29 27.41 27.18
N GLN A 88 22.32 28.35 27.31
CA GLN A 88 22.48 29.83 27.62
C GLN A 88 23.19 30.74 26.62
N GLN A 89 22.54 31.73 26.05
CA GLN A 89 22.30 33.09 26.58
C GLN A 89 21.70 34.01 25.50
N GLN A 90 20.70 34.80 25.90
CA GLN A 90 20.11 35.94 25.19
C GLN A 90 21.09 37.16 25.29
N PRO A 91 20.94 38.31 24.57
CA PRO A 91 19.66 38.96 24.20
C PRO A 91 19.58 39.57 22.78
N ALA A 92 18.34 39.96 22.42
CA ALA A 92 17.91 40.68 21.24
C ALA A 92 18.42 42.14 21.12
N PRO A 93 18.28 42.87 19.96
CA PRO A 93 16.98 43.40 19.59
C PRO A 93 16.62 43.50 18.09
N SER A 94 15.30 43.39 17.85
CA SER A 94 14.43 44.09 16.88
C SER A 94 14.91 44.42 15.46
N GLN A 95 14.29 43.90 14.40
CA GLN A 95 13.31 44.63 13.59
C GLN A 95 12.85 43.82 12.35
N ALA A 96 11.54 43.94 12.09
CA ALA A 96 10.84 43.92 10.81
C ALA A 96 10.56 42.59 10.14
N ARG A 97 9.38 42.07 10.43
CA ARG A 97 8.25 41.75 9.51
C ARG A 97 8.58 41.17 8.12
N ALA A 98 8.52 39.87 8.01
CA ALA A 98 7.97 39.18 6.83
C ALA A 98 7.35 37.86 7.31
N THR A 99 6.05 37.73 7.08
CA THR A 99 5.22 36.55 7.34
C THR A 99 5.78 35.38 6.54
N PRO A 100 6.06 34.21 7.15
CA PRO A 100 6.25 33.00 6.37
C PRO A 100 4.84 32.54 5.92
N GLN A 101 4.61 32.48 4.64
CA GLN A 101 3.52 31.69 4.06
C GLN A 101 3.76 30.23 4.50
N GLU A 102 2.76 29.69 5.16
CA GLU A 102 2.61 28.25 5.34
C GLU A 102 2.75 27.59 3.97
N GLN A 103 3.80 26.78 3.84
CA GLN A 103 3.88 25.80 2.76
C GLN A 103 2.76 24.80 2.99
N GLN A 104 1.64 25.02 2.33
CA GLN A 104 0.64 23.98 2.14
C GLN A 104 1.34 22.84 1.38
N GLN A 105 1.56 21.74 2.09
CA GLN A 105 1.85 20.45 1.48
C GLN A 105 0.67 20.17 0.54
N THR A 106 0.95 20.24 -0.76
CA THR A 106 0.00 19.83 -1.79
C THR A 106 -0.22 18.33 -1.64
N GLN A 107 -1.37 17.96 -1.11
CA GLN A 107 -1.85 16.59 -1.15
C GLN A 107 -1.94 16.14 -2.62
N PRO A 108 -1.64 14.87 -2.92
CA PRO A 108 -1.90 14.31 -4.23
C PRO A 108 -3.38 14.50 -4.61
N PRO A 109 -3.72 14.53 -5.92
CA PRO A 109 -5.08 14.76 -6.35
C PRO A 109 -6.04 13.80 -5.65
N SER A 110 -6.97 14.38 -4.90
CA SER A 110 -7.96 13.60 -4.15
C SER A 110 -8.75 12.76 -5.14
N ARG A 111 -8.69 11.46 -4.95
CA ARG A 111 -9.64 10.49 -5.47
C ARG A 111 -11.04 11.06 -5.25
N LEU A 112 -11.91 10.99 -6.24
CA LEU A 112 -13.34 11.12 -6.00
C LEU A 112 -13.69 9.91 -5.10
N THR A 113 -13.56 10.10 -3.80
CA THR A 113 -14.05 9.13 -2.82
C THR A 113 -15.55 9.03 -3.04
N PRO A 114 -16.11 7.82 -3.10
CA PRO A 114 -17.55 7.65 -2.97
C PRO A 114 -17.97 8.42 -1.72
N GLU A 115 -19.09 9.14 -1.79
CA GLU A 115 -19.65 9.87 -0.64
C GLU A 115 -19.46 9.04 0.64
N GLU A 116 -19.01 9.64 1.72
CA GLU A 116 -18.43 9.06 2.95
C GLU A 116 -19.25 7.94 3.65
N ASP A 117 -20.32 7.44 3.03
CA ASP A 117 -21.28 6.47 3.59
C ASP A 117 -21.44 5.16 2.78
N THR A 118 -20.66 4.92 1.71
CA THR A 118 -20.83 3.68 0.96
C THR A 118 -19.64 2.73 1.15
N GLU A 119 -19.87 1.64 1.87
CA GLU A 119 -18.92 0.51 1.95
C GLU A 119 -18.48 0.05 0.55
N PRO A 120 -17.23 -0.44 0.40
CA PRO A 120 -16.78 -1.03 -0.85
C PRO A 120 -17.78 -2.10 -1.33
N PRO A 121 -17.99 -2.23 -2.66
CA PRO A 121 -18.91 -3.25 -3.16
C PRO A 121 -18.38 -4.65 -2.85
N GLU A 122 -19.32 -5.55 -2.55
CA GLU A 122 -19.08 -6.95 -2.28
C GLU A 122 -19.91 -7.80 -3.26
N VAL A 123 -19.33 -8.87 -3.78
CA VAL A 123 -19.98 -9.74 -4.75
C VAL A 123 -20.04 -11.17 -4.23
N PRO A 124 -21.23 -11.74 -4.03
CA PRO A 124 -21.38 -13.12 -3.59
C PRO A 124 -20.76 -14.12 -4.56
N SER A 125 -20.03 -15.10 -4.02
CA SER A 125 -19.46 -16.22 -4.78
C SER A 125 -19.72 -17.55 -4.06
N ALA A 126 -20.92 -18.08 -4.24
CA ALA A 126 -21.34 -19.32 -3.60
C ALA A 126 -20.48 -20.52 -4.03
N GLU A 127 -20.01 -20.53 -5.27
CA GLU A 127 -19.13 -21.56 -5.83
C GLU A 127 -17.80 -21.63 -5.06
N HIS A 128 -17.33 -20.51 -4.53
CA HIS A 128 -16.07 -20.40 -3.78
C HIS A 128 -16.28 -20.35 -2.27
N GLY A 129 -17.54 -20.41 -1.80
CA GLY A 129 -17.86 -20.35 -0.36
C GLY A 129 -17.47 -19.04 0.31
N GLY A 130 -17.59 -17.90 -0.41
CA GLY A 130 -17.17 -16.61 0.10
C GLY A 130 -17.72 -15.43 -0.68
N THR A 131 -17.19 -14.27 -0.39
CA THR A 131 -17.56 -12.99 -0.98
C THR A 131 -16.34 -12.36 -1.64
N VAL A 132 -16.46 -11.97 -2.90
CA VAL A 132 -15.41 -11.22 -3.61
C VAL A 132 -15.45 -9.76 -3.16
N VAL A 133 -14.34 -9.23 -2.71
CA VAL A 133 -14.21 -7.93 -2.07
C VAL A 133 -13.10 -7.09 -2.69
N LEU A 134 -13.28 -5.77 -2.63
CA LEU A 134 -12.22 -4.82 -2.90
C LEU A 134 -11.40 -4.58 -1.63
N ARG A 135 -10.09 -4.79 -1.69
CA ARG A 135 -9.17 -4.38 -0.65
C ARG A 135 -8.50 -3.08 -1.08
N ILE A 136 -8.94 -1.98 -0.45
CA ILE A 136 -8.48 -0.64 -0.77
C ILE A 136 -7.06 -0.46 -0.25
N MET A 137 -6.16 -0.05 -1.14
CA MET A 137 -4.79 0.27 -0.78
C MET A 137 -4.70 1.70 -0.22
N PRO A 138 -3.73 1.96 0.67
CA PRO A 138 -3.43 3.32 1.09
C PRO A 138 -3.21 4.25 -0.10
N ASP A 139 -3.73 5.48 0.01
CA ASP A 139 -3.60 6.51 -1.02
C ASP A 139 -2.19 7.14 -0.93
N ASP A 140 -1.22 6.36 -1.38
CA ASP A 140 0.19 6.74 -1.44
C ASP A 140 0.77 6.37 -2.82
N ASN A 141 1.98 6.84 -3.11
CA ASN A 141 2.65 6.58 -4.39
C ASN A 141 3.08 5.11 -4.57
N SER A 142 2.77 4.24 -3.62
CA SER A 142 3.13 2.82 -3.60
C SER A 142 1.95 1.87 -3.77
N CYS A 143 0.74 2.37 -4.08
CA CYS A 143 -0.49 1.59 -4.15
C CYS A 143 -0.37 0.34 -5.05
N LEU A 144 0.27 0.42 -6.23
CA LEU A 144 0.54 -0.74 -7.09
C LEU A 144 1.37 -1.80 -6.36
N PHE A 145 2.46 -1.39 -5.72
CA PHE A 145 3.35 -2.31 -5.01
C PHE A 145 2.66 -2.92 -3.78
N ARG A 146 1.79 -2.16 -3.12
CA ARG A 146 0.96 -2.66 -2.01
C ARG A 146 -0.06 -3.68 -2.50
N ALA A 147 -0.76 -3.39 -3.60
CA ALA A 147 -1.73 -4.30 -4.19
C ALA A 147 -1.09 -5.62 -4.63
N VAL A 148 0.05 -5.56 -5.33
CA VAL A 148 0.79 -6.76 -5.77
C VAL A 148 1.39 -7.51 -4.58
N GLY A 149 1.99 -6.81 -3.61
CA GLY A 149 2.53 -7.40 -2.39
C GLY A 149 1.46 -8.08 -1.55
N GLY A 150 0.31 -7.44 -1.38
CA GLY A 150 -0.84 -8.01 -0.70
C GLY A 150 -1.37 -9.26 -1.41
N ALA A 151 -1.48 -9.21 -2.74
CA ALA A 151 -1.99 -10.32 -3.52
C ALA A 151 -1.05 -11.53 -3.56
N ILE A 152 0.27 -11.33 -3.68
CA ILE A 152 1.22 -12.41 -3.95
C ILE A 152 2.00 -12.82 -2.71
N MET A 153 2.39 -11.86 -1.87
CA MET A 153 3.25 -12.09 -0.71
C MET A 153 2.48 -12.08 0.63
N GLY A 154 1.18 -11.81 0.59
CA GLY A 154 0.34 -11.73 1.80
C GLY A 154 0.67 -10.54 2.70
N GLY A 155 1.35 -9.51 2.19
CA GLY A 155 1.72 -8.31 2.95
C GLY A 155 1.84 -7.05 2.10
N MET A 156 1.23 -5.96 2.56
CA MET A 156 1.22 -4.68 1.83
C MET A 156 2.51 -3.85 2.05
N ASP A 157 3.40 -4.26 2.95
CA ASP A 157 4.61 -3.49 3.28
C ASP A 157 5.88 -4.04 2.60
N THR A 158 5.71 -4.69 1.46
CA THR A 158 6.80 -5.27 0.65
C THR A 158 7.29 -4.33 -0.46
N MET A 159 6.86 -3.05 -0.44
CA MET A 159 7.13 -2.10 -1.52
C MET A 159 8.62 -1.95 -1.85
N THR A 160 9.47 -1.82 -0.83
CA THR A 160 10.92 -1.64 -1.02
C THR A 160 11.54 -2.86 -1.71
N GLU A 161 11.12 -4.06 -1.34
CA GLU A 161 11.56 -5.30 -1.96
C GLU A 161 11.10 -5.39 -3.41
N LEU A 162 9.82 -5.14 -3.67
CA LEU A 162 9.25 -5.18 -5.01
C LEU A 162 9.89 -4.15 -5.94
N ARG A 163 10.12 -2.93 -5.47
CA ARG A 163 10.84 -1.88 -6.21
C ARG A 163 12.28 -2.29 -6.52
N SER A 164 12.95 -2.95 -5.59
CA SER A 164 14.29 -3.50 -5.78
C SER A 164 14.32 -4.60 -6.84
N ILE A 165 13.35 -5.54 -6.82
CA ILE A 165 13.19 -6.57 -7.85
C ILE A 165 13.03 -5.94 -9.24
N VAL A 166 12.17 -4.93 -9.36
CA VAL A 166 11.97 -4.20 -10.62
C VAL A 166 13.27 -3.59 -11.11
N ALA A 167 13.96 -2.82 -10.28
CA ALA A 167 15.20 -2.16 -10.67
C ALA A 167 16.30 -3.16 -11.07
N GLN A 168 16.45 -4.26 -10.31
CA GLN A 168 17.44 -5.32 -10.62
C GLN A 168 17.10 -6.03 -11.94
N THR A 169 15.82 -6.32 -12.19
CA THR A 169 15.39 -6.96 -13.45
C THR A 169 15.67 -6.08 -14.66
N ILE A 170 15.38 -4.79 -14.55
CA ILE A 170 15.65 -3.80 -15.60
C ILE A 170 17.16 -3.73 -15.90
N GLN A 171 18.00 -3.71 -14.86
CA GLN A 171 19.45 -3.71 -15.03
C GLN A 171 19.98 -4.99 -15.64
N ALA A 172 19.41 -6.14 -15.27
CA ALA A 172 19.83 -7.46 -15.77
C ALA A 172 19.42 -7.73 -17.23
N GLN A 173 18.39 -7.04 -17.76
CA GLN A 173 17.82 -7.27 -19.08
C GLN A 173 17.82 -6.01 -19.97
N PRO A 174 19.00 -5.46 -20.32
CA PRO A 174 19.10 -4.19 -21.04
C PRO A 174 18.50 -4.22 -22.46
N ASP A 175 18.45 -5.38 -23.07
CA ASP A 175 17.89 -5.56 -24.43
C ASP A 175 16.35 -5.51 -24.40
N VAL A 176 15.74 -5.92 -23.30
CA VAL A 176 14.27 -5.88 -23.11
C VAL A 176 13.83 -4.50 -22.62
N TYR A 177 14.52 -3.97 -21.62
CA TYR A 177 14.23 -2.68 -21.00
C TYR A 177 15.20 -1.61 -21.50
N SER A 178 15.10 -1.30 -22.80
CA SER A 178 15.88 -0.23 -23.42
C SER A 178 15.39 1.15 -22.98
N ASP A 179 16.22 2.18 -23.18
CA ASP A 179 15.86 3.58 -22.88
C ASP A 179 14.57 4.02 -23.59
N VAL A 180 14.29 3.43 -24.78
CA VAL A 180 13.06 3.71 -25.54
C VAL A 180 11.85 3.10 -24.86
N VAL A 181 11.94 1.87 -24.33
CA VAL A 181 10.85 1.19 -23.61
C VAL A 181 10.57 1.88 -22.27
N LEU A 182 11.63 2.32 -21.60
CA LEU A 182 11.54 3.00 -20.30
C LEU A 182 11.19 4.48 -20.43
N GLU A 183 11.19 5.05 -21.64
CA GLU A 183 11.04 6.49 -21.92
C GLU A 183 12.03 7.37 -21.12
N LYS A 184 13.09 6.74 -20.61
CA LYS A 184 14.07 7.33 -19.71
C LYS A 184 15.38 6.54 -19.81
N LYS A 185 16.52 7.15 -19.47
CA LYS A 185 17.75 6.38 -19.34
C LYS A 185 17.59 5.31 -18.26
N ARG A 186 18.03 4.09 -18.56
CA ARG A 186 17.84 2.93 -17.68
C ARG A 186 18.30 3.17 -16.24
N ASP A 187 19.50 3.75 -16.06
CA ASP A 187 20.01 4.02 -14.71
C ASP A 187 19.18 5.07 -13.97
N ASP A 188 18.63 6.04 -14.70
CA ASP A 188 17.74 7.07 -14.12
C ASP A 188 16.38 6.45 -13.76
N TYR A 189 15.85 5.54 -14.58
CA TYR A 189 14.64 4.80 -14.28
C TYR A 189 14.81 3.93 -13.03
N CYS A 190 15.91 3.16 -12.95
CA CYS A 190 16.19 2.29 -11.81
C CYS A 190 16.34 3.07 -10.49
N ARG A 191 16.94 4.26 -10.53
CA ARG A 191 16.99 5.14 -9.35
C ARG A 191 15.62 5.71 -8.99
N TRP A 192 14.86 6.12 -10.00
CA TRP A 192 13.53 6.69 -9.83
C TRP A 192 12.57 5.66 -9.25
N ILE A 193 12.46 4.45 -9.81
CA ILE A 193 11.49 3.44 -9.35
C ILE A 193 11.75 2.94 -7.93
N GLN A 194 12.99 3.05 -7.43
CA GLN A 194 13.32 2.73 -6.04
C GLN A 194 12.85 3.81 -5.04
N SER A 195 12.49 5.00 -5.51
CA SER A 195 11.91 6.03 -4.66
C SER A 195 10.46 5.69 -4.27
N GLU A 196 10.10 5.92 -3.02
CA GLU A 196 8.72 5.74 -2.53
C GLU A 196 7.72 6.66 -3.24
N ASN A 197 8.20 7.78 -3.81
CA ASN A 197 7.38 8.76 -4.53
C ASN A 197 7.14 8.39 -6.00
N SER A 198 7.66 7.27 -6.49
CA SER A 198 7.49 6.85 -7.87
C SER A 198 6.27 5.95 -8.03
N TRP A 199 5.46 6.26 -9.01
CA TRP A 199 4.32 5.42 -9.37
C TRP A 199 4.78 4.22 -10.20
N GLY A 200 4.21 3.05 -9.92
CA GLY A 200 4.38 1.88 -10.76
C GLY A 200 3.27 1.79 -11.81
N GLY A 201 3.54 1.06 -12.88
CA GLY A 201 2.61 0.87 -14.01
C GLY A 201 2.77 -0.49 -14.68
N GLY A 202 2.50 -0.54 -15.99
CA GLY A 202 2.53 -1.77 -16.77
C GLY A 202 3.91 -2.43 -16.84
N ILE A 203 4.99 -1.66 -16.77
CA ILE A 203 6.37 -2.21 -16.75
C ILE A 203 6.58 -3.01 -15.46
N GLU A 204 6.23 -2.44 -14.32
CA GLU A 204 6.35 -3.07 -13.01
C GLU A 204 5.47 -4.31 -12.90
N LEU A 205 4.21 -4.23 -13.35
CA LEU A 205 3.31 -5.40 -13.38
C LEU A 205 3.88 -6.53 -14.26
N SER A 206 4.42 -6.20 -15.44
CA SER A 206 5.05 -7.18 -16.31
C SER A 206 6.28 -7.85 -15.70
N ILE A 207 7.09 -7.10 -14.97
CA ILE A 207 8.28 -7.63 -14.29
C ILE A 207 7.87 -8.51 -13.12
N LEU A 208 6.99 -8.00 -12.26
CA LEU A 208 6.59 -8.69 -11.03
C LEU A 208 5.81 -9.98 -11.34
N SER A 209 4.91 -9.96 -12.33
CA SER A 209 4.18 -11.17 -12.75
C SER A 209 5.12 -12.28 -13.24
N LYS A 210 6.16 -11.94 -13.98
CA LYS A 210 7.19 -12.89 -14.45
C LYS A 210 8.07 -13.37 -13.31
N HIS A 211 8.47 -12.47 -12.42
CA HIS A 211 9.33 -12.79 -11.28
C HIS A 211 8.68 -13.82 -10.35
N PHE A 212 7.40 -13.64 -10.06
CA PHE A 212 6.65 -14.54 -9.18
C PHE A 212 5.99 -15.73 -9.90
N GLY A 213 6.04 -15.78 -11.24
CA GLY A 213 5.43 -16.86 -12.02
C GLY A 213 3.90 -16.91 -11.89
N VAL A 214 3.26 -15.75 -11.74
CA VAL A 214 1.82 -15.60 -11.55
C VAL A 214 1.27 -14.69 -12.65
N GLU A 215 0.06 -14.94 -13.15
CA GLU A 215 -0.63 -14.00 -14.03
C GLU A 215 -1.24 -12.88 -13.19
N ILE A 216 -0.89 -11.62 -13.48
CA ILE A 216 -1.55 -10.46 -12.89
C ILE A 216 -2.58 -9.92 -13.88
N CYS A 217 -3.86 -9.94 -13.49
CA CYS A 217 -4.95 -9.35 -14.24
C CYS A 217 -5.25 -7.96 -13.69
N SER A 218 -4.96 -6.91 -14.47
CA SER A 218 -5.30 -5.53 -14.11
C SER A 218 -6.62 -5.15 -14.76
N ILE A 219 -7.64 -4.85 -13.96
CA ILE A 219 -8.96 -4.45 -14.44
C ILE A 219 -9.09 -2.93 -14.36
N ASP A 220 -9.23 -2.29 -15.50
CA ASP A 220 -9.50 -0.86 -15.61
C ASP A 220 -10.99 -0.59 -15.30
N VAL A 221 -11.26 0.16 -14.24
CA VAL A 221 -12.64 0.44 -13.80
C VAL A 221 -13.41 1.25 -14.82
N GLN A 222 -12.77 2.19 -15.52
CA GLN A 222 -13.43 3.08 -16.48
C GLN A 222 -13.92 2.31 -17.71
N THR A 223 -13.12 1.37 -18.21
CA THR A 223 -13.38 0.67 -19.49
C THR A 223 -13.80 -0.78 -19.31
N LEU A 224 -13.62 -1.36 -18.14
CA LEU A 224 -13.75 -2.78 -17.81
C LEU A 224 -12.82 -3.67 -18.64
N ARG A 225 -11.75 -3.11 -19.22
CA ARG A 225 -10.72 -3.87 -19.90
C ARG A 225 -9.88 -4.62 -18.87
N VAL A 226 -9.56 -5.87 -19.19
CA VAL A 226 -8.61 -6.67 -18.41
C VAL A 226 -7.30 -6.73 -19.17
N ASP A 227 -6.24 -6.21 -18.57
CA ASP A 227 -4.89 -6.33 -19.10
C ASP A 227 -4.20 -7.51 -18.39
N HIS A 228 -3.73 -8.47 -19.18
CA HIS A 228 -3.09 -9.68 -18.69
C HIS A 228 -1.57 -9.57 -18.74
N PHE A 229 -0.92 -9.68 -17.58
CA PHE A 229 0.51 -9.72 -17.46
C PHE A 229 0.98 -11.14 -17.16
N ASN A 230 1.87 -11.70 -17.98
CA ASN A 230 2.37 -13.07 -17.88
C ASN A 230 1.25 -14.12 -18.07
N GLU A 231 0.40 -13.91 -19.06
CA GLU A 231 -0.71 -14.81 -19.42
C GLU A 231 -0.24 -16.26 -19.61
N GLY A 232 -1.08 -17.24 -19.23
CA GLY A 232 -0.79 -18.66 -19.35
C GLY A 232 -0.11 -19.29 -18.13
N GLN A 233 0.02 -18.57 -17.03
CA GLN A 233 0.43 -19.16 -15.77
C GLN A 233 -0.71 -20.00 -15.15
N PRO A 234 -0.39 -21.00 -14.31
CA PRO A 234 -1.41 -21.83 -13.68
C PRO A 234 -2.27 -21.08 -12.66
N THR A 235 -1.77 -19.96 -12.14
CA THR A 235 -2.46 -19.15 -11.14
C THR A 235 -2.48 -17.69 -11.53
N ARG A 236 -3.49 -16.96 -11.04
CA ARG A 236 -3.66 -15.53 -11.26
C ARG A 236 -4.04 -14.77 -10.00
N CYS A 237 -3.79 -13.47 -10.00
CA CYS A 237 -4.35 -12.51 -9.07
C CYS A 237 -4.94 -11.31 -9.82
N PHE A 238 -5.74 -10.50 -9.11
CA PHE A 238 -6.40 -9.34 -9.69
C PHE A 238 -5.99 -8.07 -8.97
N VAL A 239 -5.67 -7.05 -9.76
CA VAL A 239 -5.55 -5.67 -9.30
C VAL A 239 -6.56 -4.81 -10.04
N VAL A 240 -7.07 -3.77 -9.39
CA VAL A 240 -8.07 -2.85 -9.93
C VAL A 240 -7.40 -1.50 -10.18
N TYR A 241 -7.48 -1.02 -11.40
CA TYR A 241 -6.92 0.28 -11.79
C TYR A 241 -8.03 1.32 -11.96
N SER A 242 -7.97 2.37 -11.17
CA SER A 242 -8.97 3.46 -11.20
C SER A 242 -8.52 4.71 -11.96
N GLY A 243 -7.48 4.62 -12.79
CA GLY A 243 -6.90 5.73 -13.56
C GLY A 243 -5.66 6.34 -12.91
N ILE A 244 -5.62 6.45 -11.60
CA ILE A 244 -4.48 7.00 -10.83
C ILE A 244 -4.08 6.12 -9.64
N HIS A 245 -4.84 5.08 -9.34
CA HIS A 245 -4.66 4.27 -8.13
C HIS A 245 -4.89 2.78 -8.42
N TYR A 246 -4.21 1.94 -7.66
CA TYR A 246 -4.36 0.48 -7.70
C TYR A 246 -4.89 -0.04 -6.37
N ASP A 247 -5.90 -0.90 -6.47
CA ASP A 247 -6.46 -1.70 -5.38
C ASP A 247 -6.31 -3.19 -5.68
N MET A 248 -6.68 -4.06 -4.76
CA MET A 248 -6.60 -5.51 -4.89
C MET A 248 -7.99 -6.14 -4.75
N ILE A 249 -8.26 -7.19 -5.53
CA ILE A 249 -9.42 -8.06 -5.33
C ILE A 249 -9.00 -9.28 -4.53
N ALA A 250 -9.84 -9.66 -3.58
CA ALA A 250 -9.72 -10.86 -2.78
C ALA A 250 -11.06 -11.59 -2.68
N LEU A 251 -11.00 -12.88 -2.41
CA LEU A 251 -12.14 -13.69 -1.98
C LEU A 251 -12.03 -13.87 -0.47
N SER A 252 -12.96 -13.28 0.26
CA SER A 252 -13.05 -13.40 1.72
C SER A 252 -14.01 -14.52 2.09
N PRO A 253 -13.64 -15.46 2.97
CA PRO A 253 -14.58 -16.46 3.48
C PRO A 253 -15.77 -15.78 4.13
N SER A 254 -16.97 -16.27 3.85
CA SER A 254 -18.20 -15.73 4.44
C SER A 254 -19.26 -16.81 4.57
N ASP A 255 -20.28 -16.58 5.42
CA ASP A 255 -21.40 -17.48 5.59
C ASP A 255 -22.48 -17.25 4.51
N PRO A 256 -23.24 -18.31 4.12
CA PRO A 256 -24.38 -18.13 3.24
C PRO A 256 -25.37 -17.08 3.78
N PRO A 257 -25.90 -16.19 2.94
CA PRO A 257 -25.91 -16.17 1.47
C PRO A 257 -24.67 -15.52 0.82
N PHE A 258 -23.54 -15.38 1.49
CA PHE A 258 -22.28 -14.83 0.98
C PHE A 258 -22.33 -13.34 0.57
N THR A 259 -23.28 -12.59 1.12
CA THR A 259 -23.52 -11.19 0.74
C THR A 259 -22.57 -10.21 1.44
N HIS A 260 -21.94 -10.64 2.55
CA HIS A 260 -21.04 -9.81 3.33
C HIS A 260 -19.83 -10.62 3.79
N ALA A 261 -18.65 -10.03 3.59
CA ALA A 261 -17.40 -10.56 4.10
C ALA A 261 -17.28 -10.19 5.59
N ASN A 262 -17.20 -11.19 6.43
CA ASN A 262 -17.07 -11.04 7.88
C ASN A 262 -15.74 -11.59 8.44
N ALA A 263 -14.92 -12.17 7.58
CA ALA A 263 -13.59 -12.67 7.94
C ALA A 263 -12.53 -11.57 7.87
N PRO A 264 -11.54 -11.59 8.77
CA PRO A 264 -10.37 -10.71 8.66
C PRO A 264 -9.62 -10.91 7.34
N PRO A 265 -8.98 -9.85 6.77
CA PRO A 265 -8.26 -9.93 5.49
C PRO A 265 -7.17 -11.01 5.43
N ASP A 266 -6.69 -11.46 6.57
CA ASP A 266 -5.71 -12.54 6.68
C ASP A 266 -6.20 -13.91 6.19
N PHE A 267 -7.51 -14.09 6.09
CA PHE A 267 -8.14 -15.31 5.59
C PHE A 267 -8.51 -15.21 4.10
N ASP A 268 -8.22 -14.08 3.49
CA ASP A 268 -8.53 -13.86 2.09
C ASP A 268 -7.73 -14.80 1.18
N THR A 269 -8.39 -15.30 0.17
CA THR A 269 -7.76 -15.93 -1.00
C THR A 269 -7.52 -14.84 -2.04
N THR A 270 -6.26 -14.67 -2.44
CA THR A 270 -5.84 -13.63 -3.40
C THR A 270 -5.21 -14.21 -4.66
N ILE A 271 -4.82 -15.50 -4.61
CA ILE A 271 -4.29 -16.25 -5.75
C ILE A 271 -5.32 -17.30 -6.14
N PHE A 272 -5.72 -17.27 -7.40
CA PHE A 272 -6.78 -18.11 -7.97
C PHE A 272 -6.25 -19.02 -9.07
N ASP A 273 -6.93 -20.13 -9.32
CA ASP A 273 -6.67 -20.97 -10.49
C ASP A 273 -6.93 -20.18 -11.77
N ALA A 274 -5.97 -20.14 -12.68
CA ALA A 274 -6.11 -19.42 -13.95
C ALA A 274 -7.17 -20.08 -14.88
N ALA A 275 -7.51 -21.34 -14.67
CA ALA A 275 -8.56 -22.04 -15.39
C ALA A 275 -9.97 -21.73 -14.87
N ASP A 276 -10.11 -21.05 -13.74
CA ASP A 276 -11.40 -20.70 -13.16
C ASP A 276 -12.02 -19.45 -13.82
N PRO A 277 -13.09 -19.61 -14.63
CA PRO A 277 -13.75 -18.48 -15.27
C PRO A 277 -14.69 -17.73 -14.31
N VAL A 278 -15.17 -18.38 -13.25
CA VAL A 278 -16.18 -17.81 -12.35
C VAL A 278 -15.57 -16.66 -11.55
N ILE A 279 -14.34 -16.82 -11.06
CA ILE A 279 -13.69 -15.76 -10.30
C ILE A 279 -13.40 -14.52 -11.18
N VAL A 280 -13.11 -14.71 -12.46
CA VAL A 280 -12.94 -13.61 -13.43
C VAL A 280 -14.26 -12.84 -13.62
N GLU A 281 -15.36 -13.57 -13.76
CA GLU A 281 -16.70 -12.97 -13.89
C GLU A 281 -17.06 -12.17 -12.64
N LYS A 282 -16.80 -12.71 -11.46
CA LYS A 282 -17.05 -12.05 -10.17
C LYS A 282 -16.17 -10.80 -9.98
N ALA A 283 -14.91 -10.86 -10.38
CA ALA A 283 -14.03 -9.70 -10.37
C ALA A 283 -14.55 -8.59 -11.31
N LEU A 284 -15.04 -8.95 -12.50
CA LEU A 284 -15.65 -8.00 -13.43
C LEU A 284 -16.99 -7.46 -12.91
N GLU A 285 -17.80 -8.27 -12.22
CA GLU A 285 -19.05 -7.83 -11.58
C GLU A 285 -18.77 -6.76 -10.51
N LEU A 286 -17.76 -6.98 -9.69
CA LEU A 286 -17.29 -6.01 -8.70
C LEU A 286 -16.83 -4.71 -9.39
N CYS A 287 -16.02 -4.80 -10.44
CA CYS A 287 -15.54 -3.63 -11.17
C CYS A 287 -16.67 -2.88 -11.92
N ARG A 288 -17.72 -3.56 -12.39
CA ARG A 288 -18.92 -2.90 -12.95
C ARG A 288 -19.63 -2.08 -11.88
N THR A 289 -19.73 -2.60 -10.66
CA THR A 289 -20.33 -1.85 -9.55
C THR A 289 -19.47 -0.63 -9.18
N LEU A 290 -18.15 -0.76 -9.18
CA LEU A 290 -17.22 0.36 -9.00
C LEU A 290 -17.38 1.41 -10.13
N GLN A 291 -17.50 0.95 -11.37
CA GLN A 291 -17.74 1.84 -12.52
C GLN A 291 -19.04 2.62 -12.38
N GLN A 292 -20.14 1.96 -12.00
CA GLN A 292 -21.44 2.61 -11.75
C GLN A 292 -21.39 3.65 -10.63
N ARG A 293 -20.52 3.42 -9.63
CA ARG A 293 -20.27 4.37 -8.53
C ARG A 293 -19.24 5.45 -8.90
N HIS A 294 -18.81 5.52 -10.17
CA HIS A 294 -17.76 6.44 -10.64
C HIS A 294 -16.43 6.37 -9.87
N TYR A 295 -16.07 5.16 -9.42
CA TYR A 295 -14.83 4.90 -8.71
C TYR A 295 -13.62 4.88 -9.66
N TYR A 296 -13.44 5.95 -10.43
CA TYR A 296 -12.31 6.12 -11.34
C TYR A 296 -12.07 7.60 -11.66
N THR A 297 -10.84 7.93 -11.99
CA THR A 297 -10.42 9.25 -12.47
C THR A 297 -10.23 9.20 -13.98
N ASN A 298 -10.94 10.05 -14.71
CA ASN A 298 -10.75 10.16 -16.15
C ASN A 298 -9.50 10.99 -16.47
N THR A 299 -8.36 10.30 -16.60
CA THR A 299 -7.06 10.93 -16.85
C THR A 299 -6.96 11.61 -18.22
N ALA A 300 -7.80 11.24 -19.19
CA ALA A 300 -7.80 11.85 -20.53
C ALA A 300 -8.37 13.27 -20.56
N SER A 301 -9.33 13.59 -19.68
CA SER A 301 -9.94 14.91 -19.56
C SER A 301 -9.46 15.71 -18.34
N PHE A 302 -8.62 15.14 -17.53
CA PHE A 302 -8.11 15.73 -16.29
C PHE A 302 -7.26 16.98 -16.60
N ARG A 303 -7.56 18.09 -15.95
CA ARG A 303 -6.78 19.32 -16.10
C ARG A 303 -5.68 19.39 -15.07
N LEU A 304 -4.46 19.57 -15.55
CA LEU A 304 -3.27 19.67 -14.74
C LEU A 304 -2.67 21.07 -14.86
N ARG A 305 -2.17 21.59 -13.75
CA ARG A 305 -1.37 22.80 -13.68
C ARG A 305 0.03 22.48 -13.23
N CYS A 306 1.04 22.92 -13.97
CA CYS A 306 2.42 22.84 -13.48
C CYS A 306 2.61 23.85 -12.33
N ASN A 307 2.97 23.34 -11.15
CA ASN A 307 3.19 24.19 -9.96
C ASN A 307 4.44 25.06 -10.07
N VAL A 308 5.38 24.69 -10.97
CA VAL A 308 6.62 25.45 -11.18
C VAL A 308 6.40 26.67 -12.08
N CYS A 309 5.66 26.53 -13.18
CA CYS A 309 5.49 27.62 -14.16
C CYS A 309 4.04 28.06 -14.39
N GLY A 310 3.06 27.40 -13.74
CA GLY A 310 1.64 27.72 -13.87
C GLY A 310 1.00 27.30 -15.20
N GLY A 311 1.72 26.59 -16.07
CA GLY A 311 1.19 26.09 -17.35
C GLY A 311 0.05 25.10 -17.12
N MET A 312 -1.01 25.20 -17.97
CA MET A 312 -2.19 24.35 -17.91
C MET A 312 -2.13 23.27 -18.99
N PHE A 313 -2.45 22.04 -18.61
CA PHE A 313 -2.40 20.87 -19.50
C PHE A 313 -3.67 20.04 -19.33
N VAL A 314 -4.01 19.26 -20.35
CA VAL A 314 -5.11 18.31 -20.32
C VAL A 314 -4.55 16.91 -20.49
N GLY A 315 -4.87 16.05 -19.53
CA GLY A 315 -4.44 14.66 -19.50
C GLY A 315 -2.95 14.46 -19.20
N GLU A 316 -2.59 13.23 -18.89
CA GLU A 316 -1.22 12.81 -18.59
C GLU A 316 -0.24 13.13 -19.72
N LYS A 317 -0.67 12.96 -20.98
CA LYS A 317 0.17 13.23 -22.15
C LYS A 317 0.65 14.69 -22.21
N GLY A 318 -0.22 15.64 -21.90
CA GLY A 318 0.13 17.07 -21.89
C GLY A 318 1.15 17.39 -20.79
N ALA A 319 0.99 16.80 -19.63
CA ALA A 319 1.90 16.96 -18.50
C ALA A 319 3.28 16.32 -18.79
N THR A 320 3.29 15.11 -19.34
CA THR A 320 4.52 14.39 -19.70
C THR A 320 5.32 15.13 -20.78
N GLU A 321 4.63 15.67 -21.81
CA GLU A 321 5.27 16.46 -22.84
C GLU A 321 5.89 17.74 -22.29
N HIS A 322 5.18 18.42 -21.37
CA HIS A 322 5.72 19.60 -20.69
C HIS A 322 6.92 19.24 -19.82
N ALA A 323 6.81 18.19 -19.00
CA ALA A 323 7.89 17.71 -18.14
C ALA A 323 9.14 17.37 -18.93
N SER A 324 9.00 16.69 -20.06
CA SER A 324 10.09 16.32 -20.94
C SER A 324 10.81 17.52 -21.56
N LYS A 325 10.05 18.61 -21.86
CA LYS A 325 10.59 19.83 -22.46
C LYS A 325 11.24 20.78 -21.46
N THR A 326 10.73 20.82 -20.24
CA THR A 326 11.09 21.86 -19.26
C THR A 326 11.81 21.33 -18.03
N GLY A 327 11.71 20.03 -17.77
CA GLY A 327 12.20 19.42 -16.51
C GLY A 327 11.29 19.73 -15.31
N HIS A 328 10.06 20.22 -15.52
CA HIS A 328 9.11 20.46 -14.45
C HIS A 328 8.24 19.22 -14.24
N TYR A 329 8.39 18.55 -13.10
CA TYR A 329 7.66 17.32 -12.78
C TYR A 329 6.61 17.50 -11.67
N ASP A 330 6.46 18.70 -11.15
CA ASP A 330 5.49 19.03 -10.11
C ASP A 330 4.21 19.57 -10.73
N PHE A 331 3.15 18.74 -10.69
CA PHE A 331 1.83 19.06 -11.23
C PHE A 331 0.76 18.93 -10.15
N GLY A 332 -0.19 19.83 -10.18
CA GLY A 332 -1.41 19.78 -9.38
C GLY A 332 -2.65 19.77 -10.25
N GLU A 333 -3.78 19.42 -9.67
CA GLU A 333 -5.08 19.54 -10.33
C GLU A 333 -5.41 21.01 -10.58
N ALA A 334 -5.95 21.28 -11.77
CA ALA A 334 -6.49 22.59 -12.10
C ALA A 334 -8.01 22.56 -12.03
N SER A 335 -8.55 23.20 -11.04
CA SER A 335 -9.99 23.44 -10.87
C SER A 335 -10.56 24.33 -11.97
#